data_624fd18a7494e3f38e32e74a3a74f08a
#
_entry.id   624fd18a7494e3f38e32e74a3a74f08a
#
_cell.length_a   1.000
_cell.length_b   1.000
_cell.length_c   1.000
_cell.angle_alpha   90.00
_cell.angle_beta   90.00
_cell.angle_gamma   90.00
#
_symmetry.space_group_name_H-M   'P 1'
#
loop_
_entity.id
_entity.type
_entity.pdbx_description
1 polymer ?
#
loop_
_entity_poly.entity_id
_entity_poly.type
_entity_poly.pdbx_seq_one_letter_code
_entity_poly.pdbx_strand_id
1 'polypeptide(L)'
;MLESLNFHFAFYDWLLVFMVTALGVFSAYTKDPQLKAVAATIPIPCGFAYIAVGLPMGAANAISGFMCLLYVHIVRILHYKVKIPIIPSIALGLAFFVTLGTLLMPIVPDTEAMFLGVCAFDFTVGVILFQKQKYKSGVRYKTPLPVYIKAPAIAGVVSGLMVIKHLMGGFCTSFPMMNSIVSYESRYSLGDQCRQLPLFLIAGPIMFIEMRYLETLLHLNHWIVLLCGYALFACIYWPLNQELKRRNERADASYSGEKK
;
A
#
# COMPACT_ATOMS: atom_id res chain seq x y z
N MET A 1 6.60 -2.12 -32.34
CA MET A 1 6.53 -2.31 -30.87
C MET A 1 6.45 -0.98 -30.10
N LEU A 2 6.70 0.18 -30.69
CA LEU A 2 6.54 1.52 -30.08
C LEU A 2 5.23 2.23 -30.45
N GLU A 3 4.51 1.77 -31.46
CA GLU A 3 3.24 2.38 -31.92
C GLU A 3 2.01 2.04 -31.04
N SER A 4 2.14 1.09 -30.10
CA SER A 4 1.06 0.75 -29.16
C SER A 4 1.06 1.57 -27.85
N LEU A 5 1.96 2.54 -27.73
CA LEU A 5 2.08 3.41 -26.54
C LEU A 5 1.23 4.70 -26.68
N ASN A 6 0.03 4.61 -27.25
CA ASN A 6 -0.96 5.67 -27.10
C ASN A 6 -1.52 5.63 -25.69
N PHE A 7 -0.75 6.18 -24.73
CA PHE A 7 -1.21 6.37 -23.35
C PHE A 7 -2.29 7.44 -23.32
N HIS A 8 -3.54 7.02 -23.44
CA HIS A 8 -4.68 7.87 -23.10
C HIS A 8 -4.95 7.71 -21.60
N PHE A 9 -4.60 8.73 -20.83
CA PHE A 9 -5.04 8.81 -19.44
C PHE A 9 -6.56 8.88 -19.42
N ALA A 10 -7.22 7.84 -18.91
CA ALA A 10 -8.65 7.86 -18.66
C ALA A 10 -8.98 8.80 -17.50
N PHE A 11 -10.24 9.21 -17.37
CA PHE A 11 -10.71 10.04 -16.26
C PHE A 11 -10.29 9.49 -14.88
N TYR A 12 -10.39 8.18 -14.69
CA TYR A 12 -10.03 7.51 -13.43
C TYR A 12 -8.53 7.53 -13.13
N ASP A 13 -7.67 7.60 -14.14
CA ASP A 13 -6.22 7.75 -13.93
C ASP A 13 -5.89 9.13 -13.37
N TRP A 14 -6.52 10.17 -13.88
CA TRP A 14 -6.39 11.53 -13.33
C TRP A 14 -6.93 11.62 -11.91
N LEU A 15 -8.06 10.99 -11.63
CA LEU A 15 -8.63 10.93 -10.28
C LEU A 15 -7.68 10.20 -9.32
N LEU A 16 -7.08 9.09 -9.76
CA LEU A 16 -6.08 8.35 -8.99
C LEU A 16 -4.83 9.21 -8.72
N VAL A 17 -4.30 9.91 -9.74
CA VAL A 17 -3.18 10.84 -9.57
C VAL A 17 -3.52 11.91 -8.53
N PHE A 18 -4.71 12.51 -8.63
CA PHE A 18 -5.16 13.53 -7.67
C PHE A 18 -5.24 12.97 -6.24
N MET A 19 -5.89 11.82 -6.04
CA MET A 19 -6.08 11.24 -4.71
C MET A 19 -4.76 10.80 -4.08
N VAL A 20 -3.87 10.14 -4.85
CA VAL A 20 -2.54 9.74 -4.36
C VAL A 20 -1.68 10.97 -4.05
N THR A 21 -1.77 12.04 -4.86
CA THR A 21 -1.07 13.30 -4.60
C THR A 21 -1.59 13.95 -3.31
N ALA A 22 -2.90 14.02 -3.11
CA ALA A 22 -3.51 14.58 -1.90
C ALA A 22 -3.06 13.83 -0.64
N LEU A 23 -3.10 12.50 -0.67
CA LEU A 23 -2.59 11.65 0.43
C LEU A 23 -1.09 11.79 0.64
N GLY A 24 -0.32 11.93 -0.44
CA GLY A 24 1.12 12.16 -0.39
C GLY A 24 1.46 13.50 0.26
N VAL A 25 0.74 14.56 -0.10
CA VAL A 25 0.84 15.88 0.53
C VAL A 25 0.45 15.78 2.01
N PHE A 26 -0.69 15.16 2.33
CA PHE A 26 -1.08 14.92 3.72
C PHE A 26 0.03 14.21 4.51
N SER A 27 0.61 13.15 3.96
CA SER A 27 1.73 12.43 4.57
C SER A 27 2.97 13.30 4.76
N ALA A 28 3.30 14.17 3.78
CA ALA A 28 4.46 15.05 3.84
C ALA A 28 4.36 16.10 4.99
N TYR A 29 3.15 16.59 5.26
CA TYR A 29 2.92 17.61 6.30
C TYR A 29 2.49 17.07 7.65
N THR A 30 2.18 15.78 7.75
CA THR A 30 1.94 15.09 9.00
C THR A 30 3.25 14.83 9.74
N LYS A 31 3.32 15.15 11.05
CA LYS A 31 4.50 14.88 11.88
C LYS A 31 4.50 13.48 12.47
N ASP A 32 3.32 12.89 12.66
CA ASP A 32 3.14 11.59 13.29
C ASP A 32 3.51 10.46 12.34
N PRO A 33 4.55 9.64 12.65
CA PRO A 33 4.97 8.52 11.81
C PRO A 33 3.89 7.45 11.64
N GLN A 34 3.06 7.21 12.67
CA GLN A 34 1.98 6.23 12.61
C GLN A 34 0.90 6.67 11.62
N LEU A 35 0.52 7.96 11.66
CA LEU A 35 -0.49 8.50 10.76
C LEU A 35 -0.02 8.50 9.29
N LYS A 36 1.28 8.74 9.04
CA LYS A 36 1.87 8.54 7.71
C LYS A 36 1.75 7.09 7.24
N ALA A 37 2.07 6.15 8.13
CA ALA A 37 2.01 4.72 7.82
C ALA A 37 0.57 4.27 7.56
N VAL A 38 -0.42 4.78 8.30
CA VAL A 38 -1.86 4.56 8.04
C VAL A 38 -2.22 5.04 6.63
N ALA A 39 -1.79 6.24 6.22
CA ALA A 39 -2.07 6.77 4.89
C ALA A 39 -1.51 5.88 3.77
N ALA A 40 -0.40 5.16 4.02
CA ALA A 40 0.17 4.21 3.06
C ALA A 40 -0.61 2.90 2.92
N THR A 41 -1.40 2.54 3.94
CA THR A 41 -2.10 1.24 4.00
C THR A 41 -3.59 1.34 3.66
N ILE A 42 -4.16 2.54 3.61
CA ILE A 42 -5.53 2.74 3.13
C ILE A 42 -5.58 2.39 1.63
N PRO A 43 -6.44 1.46 1.18
CA PRO A 43 -6.43 0.95 -0.19
C PRO A 43 -7.08 1.88 -1.23
N ILE A 44 -7.00 3.21 -1.06
CA ILE A 44 -7.57 4.18 -2.00
C ILE A 44 -7.04 4.00 -3.43
N PRO A 45 -5.71 3.85 -3.67
CA PRO A 45 -5.22 3.60 -5.02
C PRO A 45 -5.73 2.29 -5.62
N CYS A 46 -5.89 1.26 -4.79
CA CYS A 46 -6.44 -0.03 -5.20
C CYS A 46 -7.90 0.10 -5.67
N GLY A 47 -8.73 0.83 -4.92
CA GLY A 47 -10.14 1.02 -5.27
C GLY A 47 -10.35 1.79 -6.57
N PHE A 48 -9.61 2.87 -6.80
CA PHE A 48 -9.70 3.59 -8.08
C PHE A 48 -9.17 2.77 -9.25
N ALA A 49 -8.11 1.98 -9.03
CA ALA A 49 -7.61 1.07 -10.03
C ALA A 49 -8.62 -0.05 -10.35
N TYR A 50 -9.34 -0.57 -9.35
CA TYR A 50 -10.42 -1.53 -9.52
C TYR A 50 -11.54 -0.97 -10.41
N ILE A 51 -12.02 0.24 -10.15
CA ILE A 51 -13.04 0.89 -10.98
C ILE A 51 -12.53 1.15 -12.41
N ALA A 52 -11.27 1.58 -12.55
CA ALA A 52 -10.67 1.86 -13.85
C ALA A 52 -10.51 0.60 -14.72
N VAL A 53 -10.23 -0.54 -14.10
CA VAL A 53 -10.06 -1.83 -14.79
C VAL A 53 -11.41 -2.47 -15.10
N GLY A 54 -12.41 -2.32 -14.21
CA GLY A 54 -13.76 -2.86 -14.37
C GLY A 54 -13.82 -4.39 -14.37
N LEU A 55 -12.86 -5.06 -13.73
CA LEU A 55 -12.81 -6.52 -13.58
C LEU A 55 -12.90 -6.91 -12.10
N PRO A 56 -13.48 -8.07 -11.78
CA PRO A 56 -13.54 -8.58 -10.41
C PRO A 56 -12.16 -8.72 -9.79
N MET A 57 -12.09 -8.59 -8.46
CA MET A 57 -10.85 -8.84 -7.72
C MET A 57 -10.37 -10.28 -7.92
N GLY A 58 -9.13 -10.43 -8.38
CA GLY A 58 -8.53 -11.73 -8.69
C GLY A 58 -7.32 -12.07 -7.81
N ALA A 59 -6.74 -13.23 -8.04
CA ALA A 59 -5.56 -13.73 -7.31
C ALA A 59 -4.36 -12.79 -7.44
N ALA A 60 -4.16 -12.16 -8.61
CA ALA A 60 -3.11 -11.17 -8.83
C ALA A 60 -3.27 -9.91 -7.95
N ASN A 61 -4.52 -9.48 -7.69
CA ASN A 61 -4.81 -8.37 -6.79
C ASN A 61 -4.46 -8.72 -5.34
N ALA A 62 -4.82 -9.92 -4.89
CA ALA A 62 -4.54 -10.39 -3.55
C ALA A 62 -3.03 -10.49 -3.30
N ILE A 63 -2.28 -11.24 -4.13
CA ILE A 63 -0.83 -11.46 -3.94
C ILE A 63 -0.02 -10.15 -3.99
N SER A 64 -0.53 -9.13 -4.67
CA SER A 64 0.13 -7.83 -4.72
C SER A 64 0.19 -7.12 -3.36
N GLY A 65 -0.71 -7.46 -2.42
CA GLY A 65 -0.65 -7.03 -1.03
C GLY A 65 0.61 -7.52 -0.32
N PHE A 66 0.92 -8.81 -0.47
CA PHE A 66 2.17 -9.38 0.05
C PHE A 66 3.40 -8.80 -0.66
N MET A 67 3.33 -8.56 -1.96
CA MET A 67 4.41 -7.90 -2.70
C MET A 67 4.68 -6.48 -2.19
N CYS A 68 3.64 -5.73 -1.79
CA CYS A 68 3.81 -4.43 -1.14
C CYS A 68 4.52 -4.55 0.22
N LEU A 69 4.23 -5.59 1.00
CA LEU A 69 4.97 -5.87 2.23
C LEU A 69 6.46 -6.09 1.94
N LEU A 70 6.78 -6.94 0.97
CA LEU A 70 8.17 -7.20 0.55
C LEU A 70 8.85 -5.92 0.07
N TYR A 71 8.17 -5.13 -0.76
CA TYR A 71 8.66 -3.85 -1.27
C TYR A 71 9.12 -2.92 -0.12
N VAL A 72 8.26 -2.67 0.86
CA VAL A 72 8.60 -1.76 1.97
C VAL A 72 9.74 -2.31 2.83
N HIS A 73 9.78 -3.63 3.04
CA HIS A 73 10.88 -4.27 3.77
C HIS A 73 12.21 -4.15 3.01
N ILE A 74 12.21 -4.32 1.68
CA ILE A 74 13.38 -4.15 0.83
C ILE A 74 13.89 -2.71 0.91
N VAL A 75 13.01 -1.71 0.71
CA VAL A 75 13.37 -0.29 0.84
C VAL A 75 13.99 0.00 2.21
N ARG A 76 13.40 -0.52 3.29
CA ARG A 76 13.93 -0.38 4.64
C ARG A 76 15.31 -1.02 4.81
N ILE A 77 15.51 -2.23 4.29
CA ILE A 77 16.81 -2.93 4.39
C ILE A 77 17.87 -2.17 3.60
N LEU A 78 17.61 -1.79 2.37
CA LEU A 78 18.52 -1.04 1.51
C LEU A 78 18.90 0.30 2.16
N HIS A 79 17.93 1.02 2.68
CA HIS A 79 18.18 2.34 3.27
C HIS A 79 18.87 2.26 4.65
N TYR A 80 18.42 1.38 5.56
CA TYR A 80 18.94 1.36 6.93
C TYR A 80 20.13 0.43 7.14
N LYS A 81 20.16 -0.74 6.48
CA LYS A 81 21.26 -1.71 6.66
C LYS A 81 22.36 -1.52 5.62
N VAL A 82 22.00 -1.41 4.34
CA VAL A 82 22.95 -1.25 3.24
C VAL A 82 23.44 0.20 3.10
N LYS A 83 22.70 1.17 3.72
CA LYS A 83 23.01 2.61 3.70
C LYS A 83 22.87 3.27 2.33
N ILE A 84 22.08 2.71 1.44
CA ILE A 84 21.75 3.33 0.15
C ILE A 84 20.83 4.53 0.39
N PRO A 85 21.00 5.67 -0.30
CA PRO A 85 20.07 6.80 -0.23
C PRO A 85 18.64 6.36 -0.51
N ILE A 86 17.65 7.09 0.07
CA ILE A 86 16.23 6.67 0.02
C ILE A 86 15.67 6.56 -1.41
N ILE A 87 16.03 7.49 -2.31
CA ILE A 87 15.51 7.49 -3.69
C ILE A 87 15.99 6.26 -4.47
N PRO A 88 17.28 5.93 -4.55
CA PRO A 88 17.72 4.66 -5.13
C PRO A 88 17.13 3.42 -4.45
N SER A 89 16.95 3.45 -3.13
CA SER A 89 16.31 2.32 -2.41
C SER A 89 14.87 2.10 -2.86
N ILE A 90 14.10 3.19 -3.06
CA ILE A 90 12.74 3.14 -3.61
C ILE A 90 12.76 2.61 -5.05
N ALA A 91 13.67 3.11 -5.90
CA ALA A 91 13.78 2.68 -7.29
C ALA A 91 14.11 1.18 -7.40
N LEU A 92 15.05 0.68 -6.60
CA LEU A 92 15.38 -0.75 -6.55
C LEU A 92 14.22 -1.59 -6.01
N GLY A 93 13.51 -1.10 -5.00
CA GLY A 93 12.29 -1.75 -4.49
C GLY A 93 11.20 -1.83 -5.56
N LEU A 94 10.99 -0.76 -6.32
CA LEU A 94 10.04 -0.74 -7.45
C LEU A 94 10.47 -1.71 -8.56
N ALA A 95 11.75 -1.71 -8.92
CA ALA A 95 12.29 -2.66 -9.90
C ALA A 95 12.05 -4.10 -9.46
N PHE A 96 12.30 -4.41 -8.18
CA PHE A 96 11.97 -5.73 -7.61
C PHE A 96 10.47 -6.04 -7.72
N PHE A 97 9.59 -5.11 -7.34
CA PHE A 97 8.13 -5.30 -7.41
C PHE A 97 7.69 -5.58 -8.85
N VAL A 98 8.15 -4.78 -9.81
CA VAL A 98 7.83 -4.95 -11.25
C VAL A 98 8.34 -6.30 -11.77
N THR A 99 9.59 -6.63 -11.49
CA THR A 99 10.18 -7.90 -11.93
C THR A 99 9.43 -9.10 -11.36
N LEU A 100 9.17 -9.08 -10.04
CA LEU A 100 8.44 -10.17 -9.39
C LEU A 100 7.01 -10.29 -9.93
N GLY A 101 6.30 -9.17 -10.09
CA GLY A 101 4.94 -9.16 -10.65
C GLY A 101 4.90 -9.69 -12.08
N THR A 102 5.85 -9.30 -12.92
CA THR A 102 5.94 -9.81 -14.29
C THR A 102 6.23 -11.32 -14.34
N LEU A 103 7.07 -11.81 -13.43
CA LEU A 103 7.38 -13.25 -13.34
C LEU A 103 6.19 -14.05 -12.76
N LEU A 104 5.41 -13.48 -11.87
CA LEU A 104 4.25 -14.15 -11.28
C LEU A 104 3.02 -14.13 -12.18
N MET A 105 2.91 -13.15 -13.09
CA MET A 105 1.74 -12.99 -13.97
C MET A 105 1.36 -14.27 -14.74
N PRO A 106 2.28 -15.01 -15.38
CA PRO A 106 1.96 -16.24 -16.09
C PRO A 106 1.73 -17.45 -15.16
N ILE A 107 2.15 -17.36 -13.88
CA ILE A 107 2.14 -18.48 -12.93
C ILE A 107 0.89 -18.45 -12.06
N VAL A 108 0.29 -17.27 -11.84
CA VAL A 108 -0.85 -17.07 -10.94
C VAL A 108 -2.15 -17.11 -11.76
N PRO A 109 -2.83 -18.26 -11.90
CA PRO A 109 -4.10 -18.33 -12.59
C PRO A 109 -5.20 -17.65 -11.77
N ASP A 110 -6.14 -17.00 -12.43
CA ASP A 110 -7.29 -16.40 -11.76
C ASP A 110 -8.40 -17.43 -11.55
N THR A 111 -8.09 -18.48 -10.77
CA THR A 111 -9.06 -19.46 -10.31
C THR A 111 -9.54 -19.12 -8.91
N GLU A 112 -10.76 -19.54 -8.57
CA GLU A 112 -11.33 -19.34 -7.23
C GLU A 112 -10.44 -19.90 -6.12
N ALA A 113 -9.94 -21.13 -6.32
CA ALA A 113 -9.05 -21.81 -5.37
C ALA A 113 -7.75 -21.03 -5.15
N MET A 114 -7.15 -20.50 -6.24
CA MET A 114 -5.92 -19.70 -6.14
C MET A 114 -6.19 -18.36 -5.44
N PHE A 115 -7.27 -17.69 -5.78
CA PHE A 115 -7.66 -16.44 -5.13
C PHE A 115 -7.85 -16.61 -3.62
N LEU A 116 -8.67 -17.60 -3.20
CA LEU A 116 -8.90 -17.88 -1.78
C LEU A 116 -7.63 -18.35 -1.07
N GLY A 117 -6.81 -19.18 -1.74
CA GLY A 117 -5.52 -19.63 -1.21
C GLY A 117 -4.57 -18.46 -0.94
N VAL A 118 -4.45 -17.50 -1.86
CA VAL A 118 -3.63 -16.30 -1.66
C VAL A 118 -4.20 -15.42 -0.56
N CYS A 119 -5.51 -15.21 -0.53
CA CYS A 119 -6.16 -14.45 0.55
C CYS A 119 -5.90 -15.08 1.93
N ALA A 120 -6.00 -16.40 2.04
CA ALA A 120 -5.71 -17.13 3.29
C ALA A 120 -4.22 -17.03 3.67
N PHE A 121 -3.32 -17.10 2.70
CA PHE A 121 -1.88 -16.91 2.90
C PHE A 121 -1.58 -15.51 3.43
N ASP A 122 -2.07 -14.47 2.77
CA ASP A 122 -1.86 -13.07 3.16
C ASP A 122 -2.40 -12.81 4.57
N PHE A 123 -3.63 -13.27 4.85
CA PHE A 123 -4.23 -13.15 6.17
C PHE A 123 -3.37 -13.84 7.24
N THR A 124 -2.92 -15.07 6.99
CA THR A 124 -2.09 -15.82 7.93
C THR A 124 -0.76 -15.12 8.20
N VAL A 125 -0.07 -14.68 7.14
CA VAL A 125 1.18 -13.91 7.25
C VAL A 125 0.93 -12.61 8.02
N GLY A 126 -0.16 -11.90 7.71
CA GLY A 126 -0.55 -10.67 8.40
C GLY A 126 -0.72 -10.89 9.91
N VAL A 127 -1.45 -11.94 10.32
CA VAL A 127 -1.67 -12.27 11.73
C VAL A 127 -0.35 -12.64 12.43
N ILE A 128 0.49 -13.47 11.83
CA ILE A 128 1.78 -13.88 12.40
C ILE A 128 2.68 -12.67 12.60
N LEU A 129 2.78 -11.79 11.58
CA LEU A 129 3.60 -10.59 11.65
C LEU A 129 3.06 -9.60 12.67
N PHE A 130 1.75 -9.40 12.75
CA PHE A 130 1.12 -8.51 13.72
C PHE A 130 1.38 -8.96 15.16
N GLN A 131 1.36 -10.27 15.43
CA GLN A 131 1.65 -10.81 16.76
C GLN A 131 3.12 -10.69 17.15
N LYS A 132 4.05 -10.86 16.19
CA LYS A 132 5.50 -10.84 16.42
C LYS A 132 6.13 -9.44 16.37
N GLN A 133 5.35 -8.40 16.13
CA GLN A 133 5.87 -7.03 16.02
C GLN A 133 6.54 -6.56 17.30
N LYS A 134 7.78 -6.05 17.16
CA LYS A 134 8.51 -5.37 18.24
C LYS A 134 8.39 -3.85 18.04
N TYR A 135 8.11 -3.15 19.14
CA TYR A 135 8.06 -1.69 19.13
C TYR A 135 9.45 -1.08 18.98
N LYS A 136 9.52 -0.03 18.17
CA LYS A 136 10.65 0.90 18.12
C LYS A 136 10.10 2.27 17.76
N SER A 137 10.32 3.25 18.61
CA SER A 137 9.88 4.63 18.40
C SER A 137 10.37 5.16 17.05
N GLY A 138 9.47 5.72 16.27
CA GLY A 138 9.77 6.40 15.01
C GLY A 138 10.16 7.86 15.23
N VAL A 139 11.02 8.40 14.37
CA VAL A 139 11.40 9.81 14.42
C VAL A 139 10.31 10.66 13.79
N ARG A 140 9.82 11.66 14.54
CA ARG A 140 8.87 12.63 14.02
C ARG A 140 9.55 13.58 13.02
N TYR A 141 9.08 13.57 11.79
CA TYR A 141 9.62 14.40 10.71
C TYR A 141 8.50 15.02 9.89
N LYS A 142 8.67 16.27 9.50
CA LYS A 142 7.81 16.99 8.56
C LYS A 142 8.68 17.64 7.50
N THR A 143 8.26 17.61 6.23
CA THR A 143 8.98 18.30 5.16
C THR A 143 9.04 19.81 5.39
N PRO A 144 10.19 20.45 5.19
CA PRO A 144 10.30 21.92 5.24
C PRO A 144 9.82 22.61 3.97
N LEU A 145 9.63 21.85 2.87
CA LEU A 145 9.26 22.43 1.57
C LEU A 145 7.82 22.94 1.56
N PRO A 146 7.52 24.08 0.95
CA PRO A 146 6.16 24.61 0.82
C PRO A 146 5.30 23.73 -0.10
N VAL A 147 3.95 23.77 0.11
CA VAL A 147 2.98 22.92 -0.58
C VAL A 147 3.02 23.10 -2.10
N TYR A 148 3.16 24.33 -2.58
CA TYR A 148 3.16 24.66 -4.00
C TYR A 148 4.37 24.08 -4.77
N ILE A 149 5.45 23.70 -4.08
CA ILE A 149 6.58 22.98 -4.68
C ILE A 149 6.38 21.46 -4.50
N LYS A 150 5.91 21.06 -3.33
CA LYS A 150 5.81 19.65 -2.96
C LYS A 150 4.70 18.92 -3.70
N ALA A 151 3.53 19.54 -3.84
CA ALA A 151 2.39 18.90 -4.50
C ALA A 151 2.65 18.62 -6.00
N PRO A 152 3.17 19.55 -6.81
CA PRO A 152 3.56 19.25 -8.20
C PRO A 152 4.66 18.18 -8.29
N ALA A 153 5.64 18.18 -7.38
CA ALA A 153 6.68 17.16 -7.37
C ALA A 153 6.10 15.75 -7.11
N ILE A 154 5.19 15.63 -6.14
CA ILE A 154 4.49 14.36 -5.87
C ILE A 154 3.64 13.96 -7.08
N ALA A 155 2.86 14.89 -7.64
CA ALA A 155 2.03 14.62 -8.82
C ALA A 155 2.86 14.12 -10.01
N GLY A 156 4.02 14.72 -10.26
CA GLY A 156 4.95 14.28 -11.30
C GLY A 156 5.47 12.87 -11.09
N VAL A 157 5.86 12.53 -9.84
CA VAL A 157 6.27 11.16 -9.48
C VAL A 157 5.12 10.17 -9.66
N VAL A 158 3.92 10.51 -9.18
CA VAL A 158 2.73 9.64 -9.32
C VAL A 158 2.38 9.41 -10.78
N SER A 159 2.41 10.46 -11.62
CA SER A 159 2.17 10.34 -13.06
C SER A 159 3.20 9.43 -13.75
N GLY A 160 4.48 9.52 -13.37
CA GLY A 160 5.52 8.61 -13.84
C GLY A 160 5.28 7.16 -13.40
N LEU A 161 4.86 6.95 -12.16
CA LEU A 161 4.51 5.61 -11.66
C LEU A 161 3.27 5.02 -12.32
N MET A 162 2.32 5.88 -12.77
CA MET A 162 1.16 5.45 -13.56
C MET A 162 1.56 4.82 -14.90
N VAL A 163 2.56 5.36 -15.57
CA VAL A 163 3.06 4.76 -16.82
C VAL A 163 3.57 3.35 -16.56
N ILE A 164 4.35 3.14 -15.48
CA ILE A 164 4.86 1.82 -15.10
C ILE A 164 3.71 0.87 -14.73
N LYS A 165 2.70 1.36 -14.00
CA LYS A 165 1.52 0.59 -13.60
C LYS A 165 0.81 -0.04 -14.81
N HIS A 166 0.63 0.70 -15.90
CA HIS A 166 -0.05 0.20 -17.10
C HIS A 166 0.66 -1.00 -17.75
N LEU A 167 1.95 -1.18 -17.49
CA LEU A 167 2.71 -2.33 -17.98
C LEU A 167 2.46 -3.61 -17.18
N MET A 168 1.80 -3.52 -16.01
CA MET A 168 1.71 -4.61 -15.03
C MET A 168 0.38 -5.37 -15.02
N GLY A 169 -0.57 -5.07 -15.89
CA GLY A 169 -1.84 -5.79 -16.00
C GLY A 169 -2.56 -5.95 -14.65
N GLY A 170 -2.91 -7.18 -14.27
CA GLY A 170 -3.67 -7.49 -13.06
C GLY A 170 -3.00 -7.07 -11.74
N PHE A 171 -1.68 -6.91 -11.69
CA PHE A 171 -0.95 -6.41 -10.50
C PHE A 171 -1.04 -4.90 -10.32
N CYS A 172 -1.66 -4.19 -11.25
CA CYS A 172 -1.70 -2.72 -11.25
C CYS A 172 -2.55 -2.14 -10.11
N THR A 173 -3.54 -2.86 -9.58
CA THR A 173 -4.46 -2.35 -8.55
C THR A 173 -3.78 -2.05 -7.23
N SER A 174 -2.79 -2.85 -6.85
CA SER A 174 -2.00 -2.67 -5.62
C SER A 174 -0.57 -2.20 -5.90
N PHE A 175 -0.34 -1.56 -7.06
CA PHE A 175 0.97 -0.99 -7.36
C PHE A 175 1.40 0.01 -6.27
N PRO A 176 2.64 -0.07 -5.73
CA PRO A 176 3.03 0.61 -4.50
C PRO A 176 3.29 2.11 -4.67
N MET A 177 2.43 2.84 -5.40
CA MET A 177 2.57 4.29 -5.60
C MET A 177 2.57 5.04 -4.28
N MET A 178 1.53 4.83 -3.46
CA MET A 178 1.41 5.49 -2.17
C MET A 178 2.52 5.06 -1.21
N ASN A 179 2.87 3.76 -1.21
CA ASN A 179 3.98 3.25 -0.41
C ASN A 179 5.32 3.91 -0.78
N SER A 180 5.55 4.21 -2.05
CA SER A 180 6.78 4.88 -2.52
C SER A 180 6.89 6.30 -1.99
N ILE A 181 5.79 7.08 -2.07
CA ILE A 181 5.74 8.45 -1.56
C ILE A 181 5.90 8.45 -0.04
N VAL A 182 5.17 7.59 0.67
CA VAL A 182 5.25 7.49 2.12
C VAL A 182 6.63 7.01 2.56
N SER A 183 7.28 6.09 1.85
CA SER A 183 8.65 5.66 2.14
C SER A 183 9.64 6.83 2.09
N TYR A 184 9.49 7.73 1.11
CA TYR A 184 10.30 8.94 1.04
C TYR A 184 10.01 9.89 2.22
N GLU A 185 8.73 10.14 2.51
CA GLU A 185 8.32 11.04 3.61
C GLU A 185 8.59 10.46 5.00
N SER A 186 8.64 9.13 5.11
CA SER A 186 8.93 8.39 6.34
C SER A 186 10.34 7.83 6.40
N ARG A 187 11.29 8.38 5.62
CA ARG A 187 12.67 7.85 5.54
C ARG A 187 13.40 7.73 6.87
N TYR A 188 12.98 8.47 7.88
CA TYR A 188 13.51 8.38 9.25
C TYR A 188 12.69 7.44 10.16
N SER A 189 11.56 6.91 9.67
CA SER A 189 10.62 6.08 10.42
C SER A 189 10.01 4.94 9.58
N LEU A 190 10.76 4.39 8.61
CA LEU A 190 10.30 3.27 7.74
C LEU A 190 9.84 2.05 8.55
N GLY A 191 10.32 1.91 9.79
CA GLY A 191 9.87 0.86 10.70
C GLY A 191 8.36 0.93 11.00
N ASP A 192 7.78 2.13 11.08
CA ASP A 192 6.35 2.32 11.32
C ASP A 192 5.53 1.88 10.11
N GLN A 193 6.00 2.20 8.89
CA GLN A 193 5.37 1.73 7.66
C GLN A 193 5.40 0.20 7.56
N CYS A 194 6.53 -0.45 7.88
CA CYS A 194 6.62 -1.91 7.91
C CYS A 194 5.67 -2.54 8.92
N ARG A 195 5.40 -1.87 10.05
CA ARG A 195 4.48 -2.38 11.09
C ARG A 195 3.02 -2.20 10.74
N GLN A 196 2.69 -1.25 9.87
CA GLN A 196 1.32 -1.00 9.47
C GLN A 196 0.84 -1.96 8.37
N LEU A 197 1.74 -2.45 7.52
CA LEU A 197 1.39 -3.36 6.42
C LEU A 197 0.77 -4.69 6.84
N PRO A 198 1.17 -5.36 7.94
CA PRO A 198 0.47 -6.54 8.43
C PRO A 198 -1.02 -6.32 8.71
N LEU A 199 -1.43 -5.11 9.11
CA LEU A 199 -2.84 -4.78 9.30
C LEU A 199 -3.60 -4.78 7.95
N PHE A 200 -2.94 -4.28 6.89
CA PHE A 200 -3.48 -4.37 5.54
C PHE A 200 -3.59 -5.83 5.07
N LEU A 201 -2.58 -6.68 5.36
CA LEU A 201 -2.63 -8.10 5.02
C LEU A 201 -3.72 -8.88 5.78
N ILE A 202 -4.21 -8.37 6.90
CA ILE A 202 -5.37 -8.94 7.62
C ILE A 202 -6.68 -8.43 7.02
N ALA A 203 -6.83 -7.12 6.86
CA ALA A 203 -8.08 -6.51 6.45
C ALA A 203 -8.31 -6.56 4.92
N GLY A 204 -7.26 -6.44 4.12
CA GLY A 204 -7.32 -6.40 2.67
C GLY A 204 -7.88 -7.66 2.01
N PRO A 205 -7.39 -8.87 2.35
CA PRO A 205 -7.95 -10.12 1.81
C PRO A 205 -9.44 -10.29 2.08
N ILE A 206 -9.92 -9.91 3.27
CA ILE A 206 -11.34 -9.99 3.62
C ILE A 206 -12.15 -9.02 2.75
N MET A 207 -11.65 -7.79 2.56
CA MET A 207 -12.23 -6.82 1.64
C MET A 207 -12.27 -7.34 0.20
N PHE A 208 -11.19 -7.96 -0.29
CA PHE A 208 -11.12 -8.48 -1.66
C PHE A 208 -12.10 -9.65 -1.88
N ILE A 209 -12.25 -10.53 -0.89
CA ILE A 209 -13.22 -11.63 -0.91
C ILE A 209 -14.63 -11.05 -0.99
N GLU A 210 -14.98 -10.10 -0.12
CA GLU A 210 -16.28 -9.45 -0.15
C GLU A 210 -16.55 -8.78 -1.50
N MET A 211 -15.62 -7.97 -2.01
CA MET A 211 -15.76 -7.28 -3.29
C MET A 211 -16.00 -8.26 -4.43
N ARG A 212 -15.24 -9.35 -4.51
CA ARG A 212 -15.40 -10.38 -5.53
C ARG A 212 -16.79 -11.02 -5.48
N TYR A 213 -17.24 -11.41 -4.30
CA TYR A 213 -18.55 -12.06 -4.15
C TYR A 213 -19.73 -11.11 -4.36
N LEU A 214 -19.66 -9.87 -3.91
CA LEU A 214 -20.69 -8.87 -4.18
C LEU A 214 -20.84 -8.58 -5.69
N GLU A 215 -19.72 -8.58 -6.42
CA GLU A 215 -19.73 -8.37 -7.86
C GLU A 215 -20.22 -9.61 -8.62
N THR A 216 -19.69 -10.80 -8.31
CA THR A 216 -19.95 -12.02 -9.09
C THR A 216 -21.29 -12.67 -8.77
N LEU A 217 -21.76 -12.62 -7.51
CA LEU A 217 -23.02 -13.25 -7.10
C LEU A 217 -24.22 -12.29 -7.12
N LEU A 218 -24.00 -11.03 -6.71
CA LEU A 218 -25.09 -10.05 -6.62
C LEU A 218 -25.11 -9.08 -7.79
N HIS A 219 -24.12 -9.13 -8.68
CA HIS A 219 -23.99 -8.26 -9.87
C HIS A 219 -24.18 -6.77 -9.54
N LEU A 220 -23.66 -6.34 -8.37
CA LEU A 220 -23.75 -4.98 -7.92
C LEU A 220 -22.85 -4.05 -8.72
N ASN A 221 -23.22 -2.78 -8.79
CA ASN A 221 -22.39 -1.76 -9.42
C ASN A 221 -21.05 -1.61 -8.69
N HIS A 222 -19.94 -1.48 -9.44
CA HIS A 222 -18.57 -1.37 -8.92
C HIS A 222 -18.42 -0.32 -7.81
N TRP A 223 -19.15 0.79 -7.86
CA TRP A 223 -19.13 1.82 -6.82
C TRP A 223 -19.72 1.34 -5.50
N ILE A 224 -20.83 0.59 -5.57
CA ILE A 224 -21.46 0.01 -4.37
C ILE A 224 -20.54 -1.04 -3.78
N VAL A 225 -19.99 -1.93 -4.62
CA VAL A 225 -19.01 -2.96 -4.21
C VAL A 225 -17.81 -2.31 -3.51
N LEU A 226 -17.28 -1.24 -4.09
CA LEU A 226 -16.13 -0.53 -3.51
C LEU A 226 -16.48 0.12 -2.17
N LEU A 227 -17.65 0.74 -2.02
CA LEU A 227 -18.08 1.35 -0.77
C LEU A 227 -18.27 0.30 0.33
N CYS A 228 -18.90 -0.84 0.01
CA CYS A 228 -19.05 -1.96 0.95
C CYS A 228 -17.67 -2.49 1.37
N GLY A 229 -16.77 -2.74 0.41
CA GLY A 229 -15.41 -3.20 0.68
C GLY A 229 -14.63 -2.24 1.59
N TYR A 230 -14.72 -0.93 1.36
CA TYR A 230 -14.09 0.06 2.23
C TYR A 230 -14.71 0.10 3.63
N ALA A 231 -16.02 -0.05 3.75
CA ALA A 231 -16.69 -0.11 5.04
C ALA A 231 -16.21 -1.33 5.84
N LEU A 232 -16.17 -2.51 5.21
CA LEU A 232 -15.67 -3.72 5.84
C LEU A 232 -14.18 -3.61 6.20
N PHE A 233 -13.36 -3.10 5.27
CA PHE A 233 -11.95 -2.83 5.53
C PHE A 233 -11.78 -1.93 6.76
N ALA A 234 -12.50 -0.82 6.85
CA ALA A 234 -12.42 0.12 7.96
C ALA A 234 -12.85 -0.53 9.28
N CYS A 235 -13.92 -1.34 9.28
CA CYS A 235 -14.40 -2.07 10.46
C CYS A 235 -13.35 -3.03 11.03
N ILE A 236 -12.53 -3.65 10.18
CA ILE A 236 -11.47 -4.58 10.61
C ILE A 236 -10.18 -3.83 10.93
N TYR A 237 -9.77 -2.94 10.05
CA TYR A 237 -8.50 -2.23 10.14
C TYR A 237 -8.44 -1.28 11.35
N TRP A 238 -9.53 -0.58 11.64
CA TRP A 238 -9.56 0.43 12.70
C TRP A 238 -9.30 -0.14 14.10
N PRO A 239 -9.97 -1.22 14.56
CA PRO A 239 -9.66 -1.84 15.85
C PRO A 239 -8.22 -2.36 15.93
N LEU A 240 -7.71 -2.98 14.85
CA LEU A 240 -6.33 -3.44 14.80
C LEU A 240 -5.33 -2.29 14.92
N ASN A 241 -5.59 -1.18 14.23
CA ASN A 241 -4.76 0.02 14.31
C ASN A 241 -4.78 0.65 15.72
N GLN A 242 -5.94 0.67 16.40
CA GLN A 242 -6.03 1.11 17.78
C GLN A 242 -5.24 0.20 18.72
N GLU A 243 -5.31 -1.11 18.54
CA GLU A 243 -4.53 -2.04 19.34
C GLU A 243 -3.02 -1.86 19.11
N LEU A 244 -2.59 -1.67 17.84
CA LEU A 244 -1.20 -1.36 17.53
C LEU A 244 -0.74 -0.07 18.24
N LYS A 245 -1.59 0.96 18.24
CA LYS A 245 -1.31 2.23 18.93
C LYS A 245 -1.16 2.03 20.44
N ARG A 246 -2.07 1.29 21.07
CA ARG A 246 -2.00 0.96 22.51
C ARG A 246 -0.73 0.19 22.86
N ARG A 247 -0.31 -0.76 22.01
CA ARG A 247 0.95 -1.51 22.21
C ARG A 247 2.16 -0.59 22.14
N ASN A 248 2.15 0.37 21.21
CA ASN A 248 3.20 1.37 21.10
C ASN A 248 3.29 2.27 22.33
N GLU A 249 2.16 2.77 22.82
CA GLU A 249 2.08 3.62 24.03
C GLU A 249 2.57 2.89 25.29
N ARG A 250 2.21 1.61 25.47
CA ARG A 250 2.71 0.77 26.58
C ARG A 250 4.21 0.58 26.53
N ALA A 251 4.77 0.36 25.34
CA ALA A 251 6.20 0.20 25.16
C ALA A 251 6.97 1.50 25.44
N ASP A 252 6.46 2.67 25.02
CA ASP A 252 7.06 3.97 25.35
C ASP A 252 7.05 4.24 26.84
N ALA A 253 5.96 3.91 27.55
CA ALA A 253 5.85 4.08 28.98
C ALA A 253 6.87 3.21 29.74
N SER A 254 7.12 1.97 29.31
CA SER A 254 8.13 1.09 29.92
C SER A 254 9.55 1.62 29.76
N TYR A 255 9.90 2.15 28.58
CA TYR A 255 11.23 2.76 28.34
C TYR A 255 11.47 4.05 29.12
N SER A 256 10.42 4.81 29.42
CA SER A 256 10.54 6.04 30.23
C SER A 256 10.65 5.75 31.72
N GLY A 257 10.13 4.61 32.19
CA GLY A 257 10.25 4.15 33.59
C GLY A 257 11.62 3.59 33.97
N GLU A 258 12.33 2.96 33.02
CA GLU A 258 13.68 2.43 33.24
C GLU A 258 14.80 3.50 33.29
N LYS A 259 14.51 4.73 32.89
CA LYS A 259 15.48 5.84 32.88
C LYS A 259 15.40 6.75 34.12
N LYS A 260 14.55 6.43 35.09
CA LYS A 260 14.49 7.05 36.40
C LYS A 260 15.14 6.15 37.45
#